data_e8cb8d2cfaf6a4864fc2bb4dc391f281
#
_entry.id   e8cb8d2cfaf6a4864fc2bb4dc391f281
#
_cell.length_a   1.000
_cell.length_b   1.000
_cell.length_c   1.000
_cell.angle_alpha   90.00
_cell.angle_beta   90.00
_cell.angle_gamma   90.00
#
_symmetry.space_group_name_H-M   'P 1'
#
loop_
_entity.id
_entity.type
_entity.pdbx_description
1 polymer ?
#
loop_
_entity_poly.entity_id
_entity_poly.type
_entity_poly.pdbx_seq_one_letter_code
_entity_poly.pdbx_strand_id
1 'polypeptide(L)'
;VTQIGQGSTGSTVLLPTVQKTVTLAWAALTDTGHRRQINEDSLVSEIPVFSVADGMGGHSAGDVASAAVVTRLAELAGTDHVEAQQINDALSRSVVDMASGEGVTDLGTGTTVTGAALAVVSGVPQWIVFNIGDSRVYQLTSGVLEQITTDHSVVQELVDAGRITRDEADVHPHGNIVTRAVGFHEPPVPDYRIRPLQAGMRLLICSDGLTKELTAYGIRHFLISNPRADDAAKALLEAALDNGGRDNVTVIVLDVLAVGDAVPPELG
;
A
#
# COMPACT_ATOMS: atom_id res chain seq x y z
N VAL A 1 15.99 -0.80 -0.15
CA VAL A 1 14.73 -0.90 -0.93
C VAL A 1 14.59 -2.28 -1.56
N THR A 2 13.45 -2.93 -1.38
CA THR A 2 13.07 -4.17 -2.05
C THR A 2 11.82 -3.94 -2.90
N GLN A 3 11.92 -4.27 -4.20
CA GLN A 3 10.80 -4.16 -5.14
C GLN A 3 10.52 -5.55 -5.71
N ILE A 4 9.29 -6.05 -5.51
CA ILE A 4 8.85 -7.35 -5.99
C ILE A 4 7.68 -7.16 -6.96
N GLY A 5 7.74 -7.82 -8.10
CA GLY A 5 6.78 -7.70 -9.18
C GLY A 5 7.13 -6.57 -10.17
N GLN A 6 6.36 -6.52 -11.23
CA GLN A 6 6.50 -5.54 -12.31
C GLN A 6 5.13 -4.96 -12.65
N GLY A 7 5.11 -3.76 -13.21
CA GLY A 7 3.88 -3.15 -13.72
C GLY A 7 3.22 -3.98 -14.84
N SER A 8 1.92 -3.81 -14.99
CA SER A 8 1.14 -4.45 -16.05
C SER A 8 0.14 -3.47 -16.67
N THR A 9 0.01 -3.53 -17.99
CA THR A 9 -1.00 -2.74 -18.73
C THR A 9 -2.35 -3.47 -18.87
N GLY A 10 -2.42 -4.73 -18.41
CA GLY A 10 -3.65 -5.53 -18.43
C GLY A 10 -3.37 -7.01 -18.17
N SER A 11 -3.46 -7.43 -16.90
CA SER A 11 -3.40 -8.84 -16.50
C SER A 11 -4.77 -9.31 -16.06
N THR A 12 -5.19 -10.46 -16.58
CA THR A 12 -6.47 -11.06 -16.20
C THR A 12 -6.24 -12.26 -15.30
N VAL A 13 -6.91 -12.27 -14.15
CA VAL A 13 -6.96 -13.40 -13.23
C VAL A 13 -8.34 -14.03 -13.24
N LEU A 14 -8.37 -15.35 -13.27
CA LEU A 14 -9.58 -16.15 -13.09
C LEU A 14 -9.76 -16.40 -11.58
N LEU A 15 -10.96 -16.18 -11.08
CA LEU A 15 -11.40 -16.54 -9.73
C LEU A 15 -12.32 -17.77 -9.83
N PRO A 16 -11.78 -18.99 -9.77
CA PRO A 16 -12.53 -20.22 -10.09
C PRO A 16 -13.70 -20.47 -9.15
N THR A 17 -13.52 -20.11 -7.86
CA THR A 17 -14.54 -20.29 -6.81
C THR A 17 -15.84 -19.53 -7.07
N VAL A 18 -15.77 -18.41 -7.79
CA VAL A 18 -16.92 -17.57 -8.10
C VAL A 18 -17.20 -17.44 -9.59
N GLN A 19 -16.45 -18.17 -10.43
CA GLN A 19 -16.57 -18.13 -11.89
C GLN A 19 -16.51 -16.70 -12.45
N LYS A 20 -15.58 -15.90 -11.94
CA LYS A 20 -15.35 -14.51 -12.37
C LYS A 20 -13.95 -14.31 -12.91
N THR A 21 -13.79 -13.34 -13.78
CA THR A 21 -12.52 -12.82 -14.23
C THR A 21 -12.36 -11.37 -13.81
N VAL A 22 -11.15 -11.00 -13.42
CA VAL A 22 -10.77 -9.65 -13.07
C VAL A 22 -9.58 -9.24 -13.91
N THR A 23 -9.68 -8.11 -14.61
CA THR A 23 -8.57 -7.55 -15.38
C THR A 23 -8.06 -6.30 -14.69
N LEU A 24 -6.76 -6.29 -14.37
CA LEU A 24 -6.08 -5.24 -13.63
C LEU A 24 -4.94 -4.66 -14.49
N ALA A 25 -4.71 -3.35 -14.34
CA ALA A 25 -3.47 -2.71 -14.78
C ALA A 25 -2.85 -1.98 -13.60
N TRP A 26 -1.52 -1.96 -13.50
CA TRP A 26 -0.84 -1.27 -12.41
C TRP A 26 0.56 -0.83 -12.79
N ALA A 27 1.03 0.17 -12.04
CA ALA A 27 2.43 0.57 -12.04
C ALA A 27 2.87 0.87 -10.60
N ALA A 28 4.10 0.53 -10.28
CA ALA A 28 4.72 0.77 -8.99
C ALA A 28 6.06 1.49 -9.21
N LEU A 29 6.29 2.54 -8.45
CA LEU A 29 7.52 3.34 -8.49
C LEU A 29 7.96 3.71 -7.08
N THR A 30 9.26 3.79 -6.88
CA THR A 30 9.86 4.27 -5.64
C THR A 30 11.09 5.11 -5.93
N ASP A 31 11.33 6.12 -5.11
CA ASP A 31 12.51 6.99 -5.18
C ASP A 31 13.01 7.33 -3.77
N THR A 32 14.31 7.53 -3.65
CA THR A 32 14.96 7.89 -2.37
C THR A 32 14.57 9.29 -1.89
N GLY A 33 14.13 10.15 -2.81
CA GLY A 33 13.93 11.56 -2.55
C GLY A 33 15.26 12.32 -2.50
N HIS A 34 15.18 13.62 -2.18
CA HIS A 34 16.34 14.53 -2.24
C HIS A 34 17.07 14.69 -0.90
N ARG A 35 16.49 14.23 0.21
CA ARG A 35 17.02 14.45 1.56
C ARG A 35 17.52 13.20 2.24
N ARG A 36 17.04 12.03 1.86
CA ARG A 36 17.46 10.75 2.41
C ARG A 36 18.67 10.23 1.65
N GLN A 37 19.52 9.47 2.32
CA GLN A 37 20.69 8.81 1.71
C GLN A 37 20.36 7.38 1.27
N ILE A 38 19.38 6.76 1.94
CA ILE A 38 18.94 5.39 1.72
C ILE A 38 17.43 5.43 1.49
N ASN A 39 16.98 4.56 0.62
CA ASN A 39 15.55 4.29 0.47
C ASN A 39 15.19 3.09 1.35
N GLU A 40 14.46 3.34 2.42
CA GLU A 40 13.99 2.33 3.39
C GLU A 40 12.58 1.83 3.07
N ASP A 41 11.92 2.40 2.04
CA ASP A 41 10.66 1.88 1.53
C ASP A 41 10.88 0.56 0.79
N SER A 42 9.87 -0.30 0.80
CA SER A 42 9.80 -1.50 -0.02
C SER A 42 8.37 -1.71 -0.54
N LEU A 43 8.24 -2.44 -1.65
CA LEU A 43 6.93 -2.70 -2.25
C LEU A 43 6.80 -4.11 -2.83
N VAL A 44 5.58 -4.61 -2.88
CA VAL A 44 5.16 -5.73 -3.71
C VAL A 44 4.00 -5.29 -4.60
N SER A 45 4.10 -5.59 -5.91
CA SER A 45 3.09 -5.25 -6.91
C SER A 45 2.83 -6.44 -7.84
N GLU A 46 2.19 -7.46 -7.29
CA GLU A 46 1.94 -8.72 -7.99
C GLU A 46 0.59 -9.29 -7.56
N ILE A 47 -0.19 -9.83 -8.52
CA ILE A 47 -1.48 -10.43 -8.19
C ILE A 47 -1.25 -11.65 -7.27
N PRO A 48 -2.00 -11.75 -6.18
CA PRO A 48 -3.16 -10.93 -5.80
C PRO A 48 -2.85 -9.79 -4.81
N VAL A 49 -1.57 -9.48 -4.48
CA VAL A 49 -1.19 -8.56 -3.40
C VAL A 49 -0.42 -7.35 -3.93
N PHE A 50 -0.85 -6.17 -3.51
CA PHE A 50 -0.20 -4.89 -3.78
C PHE A 50 0.01 -4.17 -2.46
N SER A 51 1.25 -3.88 -2.09
CA SER A 51 1.57 -3.30 -0.79
C SER A 51 2.82 -2.45 -0.81
N VAL A 52 2.81 -1.41 0.02
CA VAL A 52 3.96 -0.56 0.35
C VAL A 52 4.27 -0.74 1.83
N ALA A 53 5.54 -0.78 2.17
CA ALA A 53 6.08 -0.81 3.51
C ALA A 53 7.14 0.29 3.63
N ASP A 54 6.94 1.23 4.56
CA ASP A 54 7.86 2.34 4.87
C ASP A 54 8.65 1.97 6.11
N GLY A 55 9.93 1.75 5.91
CA GLY A 55 10.85 1.27 6.95
C GLY A 55 11.30 2.39 7.88
N MET A 56 11.28 2.13 9.17
CA MET A 56 11.74 3.07 10.19
C MET A 56 12.74 2.40 11.12
N GLY A 57 13.86 3.12 11.39
CA GLY A 57 14.90 2.65 12.29
C GLY A 57 16.22 3.35 12.02
N GLY A 58 17.16 3.31 12.98
CA GLY A 58 18.50 3.84 12.79
C GLY A 58 19.40 2.86 12.01
N HIS A 59 20.33 3.39 11.16
CA HIS A 59 21.43 2.61 10.55
C HIS A 59 21.01 1.41 9.69
N SER A 60 20.20 1.59 8.66
CA SER A 60 19.76 0.55 7.70
C SER A 60 18.82 -0.55 8.28
N ALA A 61 18.28 -0.36 9.47
CA ALA A 61 17.36 -1.32 10.03
C ALA A 61 15.95 -1.22 9.43
N GLY A 62 15.54 -0.04 8.94
CA GLY A 62 14.27 0.21 8.30
C GLY A 62 14.12 -0.52 6.97
N ASP A 63 15.16 -0.54 6.12
CA ASP A 63 15.15 -1.24 4.84
C ASP A 63 15.04 -2.77 5.01
N VAL A 64 15.65 -3.33 6.07
CA VAL A 64 15.51 -4.75 6.41
C VAL A 64 14.08 -5.06 6.85
N ALA A 65 13.49 -4.18 7.68
CA ALA A 65 12.14 -4.38 8.18
C ALA A 65 11.09 -4.31 7.05
N SER A 66 11.16 -3.29 6.20
CA SER A 66 10.26 -3.15 5.05
C SER A 66 10.42 -4.30 4.04
N ALA A 67 11.68 -4.71 3.78
CA ALA A 67 11.98 -5.84 2.90
C ALA A 67 11.40 -7.16 3.42
N ALA A 68 11.49 -7.42 4.73
CA ALA A 68 10.93 -8.64 5.35
C ALA A 68 9.41 -8.71 5.15
N VAL A 69 8.70 -7.59 5.34
CA VAL A 69 7.24 -7.52 5.15
C VAL A 69 6.85 -7.81 3.70
N VAL A 70 7.44 -7.10 2.73
CA VAL A 70 7.03 -7.28 1.34
C VAL A 70 7.44 -8.65 0.79
N THR A 71 8.55 -9.24 1.28
CA THR A 71 8.98 -10.59 0.91
C THR A 71 7.97 -11.63 1.37
N ARG A 72 7.47 -11.52 2.62
CA ARG A 72 6.45 -12.46 3.12
C ARG A 72 5.10 -12.27 2.46
N LEU A 73 4.70 -11.04 2.13
CA LEU A 73 3.49 -10.79 1.36
C LEU A 73 3.59 -11.31 -0.07
N ALA A 74 4.77 -11.23 -0.69
CA ALA A 74 5.01 -11.77 -2.02
C ALA A 74 4.87 -13.30 -2.11
N GLU A 75 5.03 -14.04 -1.01
CA GLU A 75 4.77 -15.48 -0.98
C GLU A 75 3.30 -15.84 -1.29
N LEU A 76 2.39 -14.86 -1.18
CA LEU A 76 0.99 -15.02 -1.57
C LEU A 76 0.75 -14.86 -3.08
N ALA A 77 1.76 -14.39 -3.84
CA ALA A 77 1.68 -14.26 -5.28
C ALA A 77 1.50 -15.63 -5.95
N GLY A 78 0.82 -15.65 -7.09
CA GLY A 78 0.51 -16.88 -7.83
C GLY A 78 -0.74 -17.62 -7.30
N THR A 79 -1.35 -17.14 -6.21
CA THR A 79 -2.71 -17.55 -5.86
C THR A 79 -3.73 -16.68 -6.62
N ASP A 80 -4.95 -17.15 -6.76
CA ASP A 80 -6.00 -16.39 -7.44
C ASP A 80 -6.62 -15.29 -6.54
N HIS A 81 -6.61 -15.52 -5.21
CA HIS A 81 -7.07 -14.57 -4.20
C HIS A 81 -6.47 -14.91 -2.83
N VAL A 82 -6.61 -14.00 -1.87
CA VAL A 82 -6.15 -14.17 -0.48
C VAL A 82 -7.25 -13.92 0.54
N GLU A 83 -7.07 -14.52 1.70
CA GLU A 83 -7.85 -14.28 2.91
C GLU A 83 -7.06 -13.40 3.89
N ALA A 84 -7.78 -12.65 4.76
CA ALA A 84 -7.15 -11.80 5.78
C ALA A 84 -6.20 -12.57 6.70
N GLN A 85 -6.50 -13.86 6.98
CA GLN A 85 -5.65 -14.70 7.82
C GLN A 85 -4.28 -14.95 7.18
N GLN A 86 -4.21 -15.12 5.86
CA GLN A 86 -2.95 -15.32 5.14
C GLN A 86 -2.06 -14.06 5.21
N ILE A 87 -2.68 -12.86 5.18
CA ILE A 87 -1.97 -11.60 5.39
C ILE A 87 -1.43 -11.53 6.82
N ASN A 88 -2.24 -11.84 7.84
CA ASN A 88 -1.79 -11.89 9.24
C ASN A 88 -0.62 -12.86 9.44
N ASP A 89 -0.70 -14.05 8.84
CA ASP A 89 0.35 -15.06 8.94
C ASP A 89 1.65 -14.58 8.26
N ALA A 90 1.55 -13.92 7.10
CA ALA A 90 2.70 -13.34 6.41
C ALA A 90 3.37 -12.25 7.26
N LEU A 91 2.59 -11.32 7.83
CA LEU A 91 3.10 -10.27 8.71
C LEU A 91 3.71 -10.82 10.00
N SER A 92 3.11 -11.85 10.59
CA SER A 92 3.67 -12.51 11.78
C SER A 92 5.01 -13.18 11.48
N ARG A 93 5.15 -13.81 10.32
CA ARG A 93 6.43 -14.39 9.89
C ARG A 93 7.48 -13.32 9.60
N SER A 94 7.11 -12.17 9.05
CA SER A 94 8.05 -11.08 8.80
C SER A 94 8.68 -10.55 10.09
N VAL A 95 7.94 -10.52 11.21
CA VAL A 95 8.47 -10.14 12.52
C VAL A 95 9.55 -11.13 13.01
N VAL A 96 9.37 -12.42 12.74
CA VAL A 96 10.39 -13.43 13.06
C VAL A 96 11.64 -13.24 12.21
N ASP A 97 11.48 -12.89 10.93
CA ASP A 97 12.63 -12.61 10.05
C ASP A 97 13.38 -11.35 10.49
N MET A 98 12.65 -10.29 10.84
CA MET A 98 13.27 -9.08 11.40
C MET A 98 14.11 -9.38 12.64
N ALA A 99 13.59 -10.19 13.56
CA ALA A 99 14.29 -10.56 14.80
C ALA A 99 15.55 -11.43 14.57
N SER A 100 15.63 -12.14 13.43
CA SER A 100 16.77 -13.00 13.08
C SER A 100 17.80 -12.34 12.19
N GLY A 101 17.54 -11.11 11.70
CA GLY A 101 18.45 -10.36 10.83
C GLY A 101 19.68 -9.79 11.56
N GLU A 102 20.83 -9.78 10.89
CA GLU A 102 22.02 -9.09 11.41
C GLU A 102 21.77 -7.58 11.42
N GLY A 103 22.00 -6.93 12.57
CA GLY A 103 21.90 -5.47 12.71
C GLY A 103 20.59 -4.94 13.28
N VAL A 104 19.61 -5.80 13.56
CA VAL A 104 18.40 -5.41 14.27
C VAL A 104 18.74 -5.23 15.75
N THR A 105 18.79 -3.99 16.20
CA THR A 105 18.94 -3.66 17.61
C THR A 105 17.57 -3.63 18.28
N ASP A 106 17.50 -4.10 19.53
CA ASP A 106 16.28 -4.32 20.33
C ASP A 106 15.33 -3.12 20.51
N LEU A 107 15.60 -1.95 19.94
CA LEU A 107 14.81 -0.74 20.16
C LEU A 107 14.60 0.06 18.88
N GLY A 108 13.37 0.06 18.38
CA GLY A 108 12.91 1.06 17.42
C GLY A 108 13.07 0.71 15.95
N THR A 109 13.29 -0.56 15.60
CA THR A 109 13.24 -1.04 14.22
C THR A 109 11.83 -1.55 13.91
N GLY A 110 11.26 -1.06 12.83
CA GLY A 110 9.94 -1.49 12.38
C GLY A 110 9.63 -0.96 11.00
N THR A 111 8.44 -1.23 10.54
CA THR A 111 7.95 -0.71 9.27
C THR A 111 6.44 -0.51 9.32
N THR A 112 5.95 0.47 8.57
CA THR A 112 4.53 0.50 8.21
C THR A 112 4.23 -0.66 7.27
N VAL A 113 2.97 -0.97 7.06
CA VAL A 113 2.49 -1.74 5.92
C VAL A 113 1.10 -1.27 5.55
N THR A 114 0.91 -0.96 4.28
CA THR A 114 -0.41 -0.64 3.73
C THR A 114 -0.57 -1.33 2.39
N GLY A 115 -1.78 -1.77 2.08
CA GLY A 115 -1.96 -2.48 0.83
C GLY A 115 -3.40 -2.87 0.51
N ALA A 116 -3.55 -3.47 -0.66
CA ALA A 116 -4.80 -4.06 -1.12
C ALA A 116 -4.52 -5.46 -1.69
N ALA A 117 -5.37 -6.40 -1.35
CA ALA A 117 -5.29 -7.77 -1.86
C ALA A 117 -6.63 -8.18 -2.49
N LEU A 118 -6.55 -8.89 -3.62
CA LEU A 118 -7.72 -9.47 -4.27
C LEU A 118 -8.23 -10.62 -3.41
N ALA A 119 -9.52 -10.58 -3.11
CA ALA A 119 -10.19 -11.54 -2.23
C ALA A 119 -11.55 -11.97 -2.78
N VAL A 120 -12.07 -13.06 -2.25
CA VAL A 120 -13.45 -13.49 -2.46
C VAL A 120 -14.14 -13.49 -1.10
N VAL A 121 -15.06 -12.55 -0.89
CA VAL A 121 -15.81 -12.43 0.36
C VAL A 121 -17.28 -12.67 0.08
N SER A 122 -17.87 -13.65 0.76
CA SER A 122 -19.28 -14.06 0.56
C SER A 122 -19.65 -14.34 -0.92
N GLY A 123 -18.71 -14.95 -1.66
CA GLY A 123 -18.91 -15.30 -3.07
C GLY A 123 -18.79 -14.13 -4.06
N VAL A 124 -18.24 -13.00 -3.65
CA VAL A 124 -18.06 -11.81 -4.48
C VAL A 124 -16.60 -11.37 -4.49
N PRO A 125 -16.00 -11.05 -5.67
CA PRO A 125 -14.67 -10.46 -5.74
C PRO A 125 -14.63 -9.11 -5.02
N GLN A 126 -13.63 -8.92 -4.16
CA GLN A 126 -13.47 -7.72 -3.33
C GLN A 126 -12.00 -7.37 -3.17
N TRP A 127 -11.72 -6.14 -2.81
CA TRP A 127 -10.45 -5.76 -2.22
C TRP A 127 -10.50 -5.92 -0.71
N ILE A 128 -9.54 -6.62 -0.13
CA ILE A 128 -9.17 -6.49 1.28
C ILE A 128 -8.07 -5.42 1.34
N VAL A 129 -8.41 -4.24 1.85
CA VAL A 129 -7.44 -3.19 2.16
C VAL A 129 -6.98 -3.39 3.59
N PHE A 130 -5.68 -3.37 3.82
CA PHE A 130 -5.06 -3.57 5.14
C PHE A 130 -4.06 -2.46 5.44
N ASN A 131 -3.91 -2.11 6.74
CA ASN A 131 -3.05 -1.03 7.18
C ASN A 131 -2.49 -1.21 8.59
N ILE A 132 -1.19 -0.96 8.75
CA ILE A 132 -0.50 -0.67 10.00
C ILE A 132 0.45 0.51 9.73
N GLY A 133 0.24 1.64 10.39
CA GLY A 133 1.07 2.84 10.21
C GLY A 133 0.30 3.98 9.55
N ASP A 134 1.03 4.92 8.96
CA ASP A 134 0.55 6.15 8.34
C ASP A 134 0.77 6.22 6.81
N SER A 135 1.27 5.15 6.21
CA SER A 135 1.16 4.90 4.78
C SER A 135 -0.31 4.68 4.42
N ARG A 136 -0.73 5.05 3.21
CA ARG A 136 -2.16 5.18 2.90
C ARG A 136 -2.60 4.42 1.65
N VAL A 137 -3.87 4.00 1.67
CA VAL A 137 -4.61 3.57 0.47
C VAL A 137 -5.73 4.57 0.20
N TYR A 138 -5.75 5.07 -1.02
CA TYR A 138 -6.83 5.90 -1.55
C TYR A 138 -7.59 5.14 -2.64
N GLN A 139 -8.88 5.43 -2.75
CA GLN A 139 -9.74 4.97 -3.84
C GLN A 139 -10.25 6.17 -4.63
N LEU A 140 -10.09 6.11 -5.95
CA LEU A 140 -10.71 7.04 -6.88
C LEU A 140 -11.82 6.30 -7.64
N THR A 141 -13.04 6.79 -7.49
CA THR A 141 -14.22 6.26 -8.21
C THR A 141 -15.10 7.42 -8.64
N SER A 142 -15.49 7.46 -9.92
CA SER A 142 -16.33 8.53 -10.48
C SER A 142 -15.80 9.95 -10.19
N GLY A 143 -14.49 10.09 -10.16
CA GLY A 143 -13.82 11.37 -9.90
C GLY A 143 -13.78 11.81 -8.42
N VAL A 144 -14.23 10.98 -7.49
CA VAL A 144 -14.13 11.22 -6.04
C VAL A 144 -12.97 10.43 -5.48
N LEU A 145 -12.04 11.10 -4.79
CA LEU A 145 -10.95 10.50 -4.06
C LEU A 145 -11.34 10.32 -2.59
N GLU A 146 -11.23 9.11 -2.08
CA GLU A 146 -11.47 8.73 -0.68
C GLU A 146 -10.22 8.08 -0.11
N GLN A 147 -9.75 8.51 1.06
CA GLN A 147 -8.78 7.76 1.83
C GLN A 147 -9.50 6.59 2.52
N ILE A 148 -9.07 5.35 2.21
CA ILE A 148 -9.69 4.13 2.75
C ILE A 148 -9.12 3.76 4.10
N THR A 149 -7.81 3.95 4.27
CA THR A 149 -7.09 3.66 5.51
C THR A 149 -7.26 4.78 6.53
N THR A 150 -7.09 4.46 7.80
CA THR A 150 -6.97 5.44 8.87
C THR A 150 -5.53 5.37 9.38
N ASP A 151 -4.85 6.49 9.48
CA ASP A 151 -3.46 6.53 9.91
C ASP A 151 -3.33 6.13 11.38
N HIS A 152 -2.32 5.34 11.69
CA HIS A 152 -1.93 5.07 13.07
C HIS A 152 -0.83 6.07 13.48
N SER A 153 -1.24 7.29 13.78
CA SER A 153 -0.35 8.41 14.13
C SER A 153 -0.91 9.22 15.29
N VAL A 154 -0.02 9.88 16.04
CA VAL A 154 -0.42 10.76 17.14
C VAL A 154 -1.39 11.85 16.68
N VAL A 155 -1.17 12.40 15.49
CA VAL A 155 -2.04 13.47 14.97
C VAL A 155 -3.42 12.96 14.60
N GLN A 156 -3.53 11.74 14.07
CA GLN A 156 -4.83 11.13 13.80
C GLN A 156 -5.61 10.88 15.10
N GLU A 157 -4.95 10.39 16.15
CA GLU A 157 -5.58 10.22 17.47
C GLU A 157 -6.08 11.56 18.05
N LEU A 158 -5.35 12.67 17.84
CA LEU A 158 -5.78 13.99 18.24
C LEU A 158 -7.00 14.49 17.42
N VAL A 159 -7.04 14.19 16.13
CA VAL A 159 -8.20 14.51 15.26
C VAL A 159 -9.42 13.72 15.72
N ASP A 160 -9.27 12.40 15.94
CA ASP A 160 -10.36 11.52 16.36
C ASP A 160 -10.92 11.92 17.75
N ALA A 161 -10.04 12.43 18.63
CA ALA A 161 -10.43 12.99 19.92
C ALA A 161 -11.05 14.41 19.84
N GLY A 162 -11.15 14.98 18.63
CA GLY A 162 -11.65 16.34 18.41
C GLY A 162 -10.77 17.44 19.01
N ARG A 163 -9.48 17.16 19.23
CA ARG A 163 -8.52 18.13 19.83
C ARG A 163 -7.90 19.05 18.79
N ILE A 164 -7.74 18.56 17.57
CA ILE A 164 -7.27 19.33 16.42
C ILE A 164 -8.12 18.99 15.19
N THR A 165 -8.15 19.87 14.21
CA THR A 165 -8.75 19.64 12.89
C THR A 165 -7.79 18.88 11.99
N ARG A 166 -8.27 18.37 10.85
CA ARG A 166 -7.41 17.73 9.83
C ARG A 166 -6.37 18.70 9.28
N ASP A 167 -6.76 19.95 9.02
CA ASP A 167 -5.85 20.98 8.51
C ASP A 167 -4.73 21.31 9.52
N GLU A 168 -5.04 21.27 10.82
CA GLU A 168 -4.04 21.44 11.88
C GLU A 168 -3.11 20.22 12.00
N ALA A 169 -3.62 19.02 11.72
CA ALA A 169 -2.82 17.79 11.73
C ALA A 169 -1.73 17.82 10.65
N ASP A 170 -2.02 18.34 9.46
CA ASP A 170 -1.08 18.39 8.32
C ASP A 170 0.18 19.24 8.60
N VAL A 171 0.10 20.18 9.53
CA VAL A 171 1.22 21.05 9.91
C VAL A 171 1.70 20.84 11.36
N HIS A 172 1.20 19.80 12.02
CA HIS A 172 1.47 19.57 13.44
C HIS A 172 2.90 19.09 13.67
N PRO A 173 3.63 19.54 14.71
CA PRO A 173 5.00 19.12 15.00
C PRO A 173 5.18 17.61 15.22
N HIS A 174 4.11 16.93 15.65
CA HIS A 174 4.11 15.47 15.86
C HIS A 174 3.52 14.70 14.66
N GLY A 175 3.44 15.29 13.47
CA GLY A 175 2.88 14.69 12.27
C GLY A 175 3.58 13.39 11.85
N ASN A 176 4.85 13.23 12.21
CA ASN A 176 5.65 12.04 11.84
C ASN A 176 5.70 10.96 12.94
N ILE A 177 4.88 11.06 14.00
CA ILE A 177 4.91 10.07 15.09
C ILE A 177 3.87 9.01 14.82
N VAL A 178 4.36 7.84 14.39
CA VAL A 178 3.56 6.64 14.17
C VAL A 178 3.27 5.96 15.52
N THR A 179 2.05 5.52 15.74
CA THR A 179 1.63 4.85 16.99
C THR A 179 1.56 3.32 16.84
N ARG A 180 1.54 2.79 15.61
CA ARG A 180 1.55 1.34 15.33
C ARG A 180 2.45 1.05 14.14
N ALA A 181 3.32 0.03 14.28
CA ALA A 181 4.19 -0.47 13.23
C ALA A 181 4.40 -1.99 13.35
N VAL A 182 4.73 -2.65 12.26
CA VAL A 182 5.19 -4.05 12.27
C VAL A 182 6.59 -4.08 12.87
N GLY A 183 6.82 -4.95 13.85
CA GLY A 183 8.07 -5.04 14.60
C GLY A 183 8.07 -4.29 15.94
N PHE A 184 7.06 -3.49 16.25
CA PHE A 184 6.89 -2.85 17.57
C PHE A 184 6.22 -3.81 18.55
N HIS A 185 7.02 -4.47 19.39
CA HIS A 185 6.69 -5.19 20.64
C HIS A 185 5.52 -6.20 20.65
N GLU A 186 4.52 -6.08 19.78
CA GLU A 186 3.32 -6.93 19.75
C GLU A 186 3.12 -7.59 18.39
N PRO A 187 2.36 -8.71 18.33
CA PRO A 187 1.97 -9.29 17.06
C PRO A 187 1.31 -8.24 16.17
N PRO A 188 1.68 -8.16 14.87
CA PRO A 188 1.11 -7.16 13.97
C PRO A 188 -0.39 -7.46 13.76
N VAL A 189 -1.24 -6.49 14.09
CA VAL A 189 -2.69 -6.58 13.87
C VAL A 189 -3.09 -5.45 12.92
N PRO A 190 -3.27 -5.74 11.61
CA PRO A 190 -3.72 -4.74 10.64
C PRO A 190 -5.17 -4.34 10.87
N ASP A 191 -5.49 -3.10 10.56
CA ASP A 191 -6.86 -2.70 10.31
C ASP A 191 -7.26 -3.17 8.91
N TYR A 192 -8.48 -3.71 8.79
CA TYR A 192 -9.01 -4.19 7.53
C TYR A 192 -10.22 -3.38 7.07
N ARG A 193 -10.30 -3.14 5.75
CA ARG A 193 -11.48 -2.57 5.09
C ARG A 193 -11.77 -3.41 3.85
N ILE A 194 -13.03 -3.80 3.68
CA ILE A 194 -13.49 -4.49 2.49
C ILE A 194 -14.07 -3.46 1.52
N ARG A 195 -13.68 -3.55 0.26
CA ARG A 195 -14.19 -2.68 -0.81
C ARG A 195 -14.66 -3.51 -2.00
N PRO A 196 -15.87 -3.26 -2.51
CA PRO A 196 -16.36 -3.93 -3.73
C PRO A 196 -15.41 -3.66 -4.89
N LEU A 197 -15.10 -4.71 -5.64
CA LEU A 197 -14.28 -4.61 -6.84
C LEU A 197 -15.15 -4.19 -8.01
N GLN A 198 -14.88 -3.03 -8.58
CA GLN A 198 -15.70 -2.43 -9.64
C GLN A 198 -14.83 -1.96 -10.80
N ALA A 199 -15.26 -2.23 -12.04
CA ALA A 199 -14.59 -1.70 -13.22
C ALA A 199 -14.59 -0.16 -13.21
N GLY A 200 -13.45 0.43 -13.57
CA GLY A 200 -13.23 1.88 -13.52
C GLY A 200 -12.80 2.41 -12.15
N MET A 201 -12.68 1.55 -11.13
CA MET A 201 -12.06 1.91 -9.85
C MET A 201 -10.54 1.99 -10.02
N ARG A 202 -9.93 2.99 -9.37
CA ARG A 202 -8.47 3.14 -9.24
C ARG A 202 -8.10 3.18 -7.76
N LEU A 203 -7.10 2.42 -7.36
CA LEU A 203 -6.46 2.54 -6.05
C LEU A 203 -5.10 3.23 -6.20
N LEU A 204 -4.74 4.02 -5.21
CA LEU A 204 -3.40 4.50 -4.96
C LEU A 204 -2.96 3.97 -3.60
N ILE A 205 -1.84 3.27 -3.57
CA ILE A 205 -1.17 2.80 -2.35
C ILE A 205 0.15 3.55 -2.27
N CYS A 206 0.43 4.24 -1.17
CA CYS A 206 1.62 5.09 -1.09
C CYS A 206 2.18 5.18 0.34
N SER A 207 3.51 5.42 0.42
CA SER A 207 4.15 5.85 1.66
C SER A 207 3.83 7.31 1.98
N ASP A 208 4.16 7.73 3.20
CA ASP A 208 3.90 9.08 3.69
C ASP A 208 4.71 10.15 2.94
N GLY A 209 5.84 9.78 2.31
CA GLY A 209 6.61 10.68 1.47
C GLY A 209 5.84 11.29 0.31
N LEU A 210 4.80 10.60 -0.20
CA LEU A 210 3.90 11.22 -1.17
C LEU A 210 2.99 12.25 -0.50
N THR A 211 2.38 11.90 0.62
CA THR A 211 1.34 12.73 1.28
C THR A 211 1.93 13.88 2.08
N LYS A 212 3.22 13.85 2.40
CA LYS A 212 3.99 14.98 2.93
C LYS A 212 4.25 16.06 1.88
N GLU A 213 4.26 15.71 0.61
CA GLU A 213 4.54 16.63 -0.49
C GLU A 213 3.29 17.04 -1.28
N LEU A 214 2.26 16.20 -1.33
CA LEU A 214 1.04 16.42 -2.10
C LEU A 214 -0.20 16.40 -1.21
N THR A 215 -1.04 17.42 -1.36
CA THR A 215 -2.39 17.42 -0.76
C THR A 215 -3.31 16.40 -1.45
N ALA A 216 -4.40 16.02 -0.80
CA ALA A 216 -5.43 15.16 -1.41
C ALA A 216 -5.97 15.73 -2.73
N TYR A 217 -6.06 17.06 -2.85
CA TYR A 217 -6.44 17.72 -4.09
C TYR A 217 -5.41 17.48 -5.22
N GLY A 218 -4.12 17.65 -4.91
CA GLY A 218 -3.02 17.37 -5.86
C GLY A 218 -2.99 15.91 -6.29
N ILE A 219 -3.09 14.99 -5.34
CA ILE A 219 -3.16 13.54 -5.62
C ILE A 219 -4.34 13.23 -6.57
N ARG A 220 -5.53 13.74 -6.23
CA ARG A 220 -6.72 13.57 -7.08
C ARG A 220 -6.51 14.12 -8.49
N HIS A 221 -5.89 15.30 -8.61
CA HIS A 221 -5.60 15.93 -9.90
C HIS A 221 -4.75 15.02 -10.79
N PHE A 222 -3.62 14.51 -10.27
CA PHE A 222 -2.72 13.65 -11.04
C PHE A 222 -3.37 12.30 -11.40
N LEU A 223 -4.14 11.71 -10.50
CA LEU A 223 -4.86 10.47 -10.77
C LEU A 223 -5.92 10.60 -11.87
N ILE A 224 -6.59 11.76 -11.96
CA ILE A 224 -7.62 12.01 -13.00
C ILE A 224 -6.98 12.41 -14.33
N SER A 225 -5.95 13.24 -14.29
CA SER A 225 -5.32 13.80 -15.51
C SER A 225 -4.50 12.77 -16.28
N ASN A 226 -4.14 11.65 -15.64
CA ASN A 226 -3.33 10.58 -16.21
C ASN A 226 -4.13 9.27 -16.24
N PRO A 227 -4.81 8.95 -17.36
CA PRO A 227 -5.71 7.80 -17.44
C PRO A 227 -5.03 6.44 -17.26
N ARG A 228 -3.74 6.32 -17.62
CA ARG A 228 -2.98 5.08 -17.47
C ARG A 228 -2.31 5.03 -16.10
N ALA A 229 -2.22 3.84 -15.52
CA ALA A 229 -1.59 3.64 -14.20
C ALA A 229 -0.11 4.08 -14.19
N ASP A 230 0.65 3.78 -15.24
CA ASP A 230 2.06 4.13 -15.36
C ASP A 230 2.27 5.65 -15.47
N ASP A 231 1.48 6.35 -16.28
CA ASP A 231 1.54 7.81 -16.39
C ASP A 231 1.15 8.48 -15.05
N ALA A 232 0.13 7.95 -14.37
CA ALA A 232 -0.31 8.49 -13.09
C ALA A 232 0.73 8.27 -11.98
N ALA A 233 1.32 7.08 -11.89
CA ALA A 233 2.36 6.77 -10.91
C ALA A 233 3.59 7.67 -11.12
N LYS A 234 4.02 7.84 -12.39
CA LYS A 234 5.12 8.72 -12.75
C LYS A 234 4.85 10.17 -12.38
N ALA A 235 3.68 10.70 -12.74
CA ALA A 235 3.31 12.08 -12.46
C ALA A 235 3.23 12.37 -10.96
N LEU A 236 2.73 11.43 -10.15
CA LEU A 236 2.68 11.55 -8.69
C LEU A 236 4.09 11.58 -8.08
N LEU A 237 4.96 10.66 -8.52
CA LEU A 237 6.34 10.60 -8.03
C LEU A 237 7.12 11.87 -8.40
N GLU A 238 7.08 12.29 -9.66
CA GLU A 238 7.76 13.51 -10.13
C GLU A 238 7.26 14.75 -9.37
N ALA A 239 5.95 14.88 -9.18
CA ALA A 239 5.38 15.99 -8.43
C ALA A 239 5.81 16.01 -6.95
N ALA A 240 5.94 14.85 -6.30
CA ALA A 240 6.45 14.79 -4.94
C ALA A 240 7.93 15.19 -4.87
N LEU A 241 8.75 14.76 -5.83
CA LEU A 241 10.15 15.16 -5.92
C LEU A 241 10.29 16.66 -6.17
N ASP A 242 9.53 17.22 -7.10
CA ASP A 242 9.52 18.65 -7.44
C ASP A 242 9.07 19.53 -6.27
N ASN A 243 8.17 19.05 -5.41
CA ASN A 243 7.72 19.74 -4.21
C ASN A 243 8.69 19.66 -3.01
N GLY A 244 9.77 18.90 -3.15
CA GLY A 244 10.84 18.88 -2.16
C GLY A 244 11.49 17.52 -1.98
N GLY A 245 10.79 16.42 -2.20
CA GLY A 245 11.32 15.07 -2.06
C GLY A 245 12.00 14.86 -0.71
N ARG A 246 11.34 15.27 0.38
CA ARG A 246 11.94 15.31 1.73
C ARG A 246 12.12 13.92 2.33
N ASP A 247 11.40 12.94 1.82
CA ASP A 247 11.42 11.55 2.27
C ASP A 247 11.55 10.58 1.10
N ASN A 248 11.67 9.29 1.39
CA ASN A 248 11.46 8.22 0.43
C ASN A 248 10.01 8.30 -0.07
N VAL A 249 9.81 8.12 -1.36
CA VAL A 249 8.48 8.20 -1.99
C VAL A 249 8.19 6.93 -2.74
N THR A 250 7.16 6.21 -2.32
CA THR A 250 6.73 4.97 -2.97
C THR A 250 5.25 5.04 -3.31
N VAL A 251 4.91 4.69 -4.55
CA VAL A 251 3.54 4.73 -5.07
C VAL A 251 3.24 3.48 -5.88
N ILE A 252 2.04 2.93 -5.70
CA ILE A 252 1.44 1.93 -6.59
C ILE A 252 0.09 2.49 -7.03
N VAL A 253 -0.09 2.65 -8.34
CA VAL A 253 -1.39 2.96 -8.95
C VAL A 253 -1.93 1.68 -9.57
N LEU A 254 -3.15 1.30 -9.20
CA LEU A 254 -3.79 0.04 -9.57
C LEU A 254 -5.19 0.30 -10.12
N ASP A 255 -5.42 -0.08 -11.37
CA ASP A 255 -6.68 0.09 -12.08
C ASP A 255 -7.44 -1.23 -12.20
N VAL A 256 -8.73 -1.21 -11.89
CA VAL A 256 -9.66 -2.29 -12.21
C VAL A 256 -10.25 -2.00 -13.60
N LEU A 257 -9.74 -2.70 -14.63
CA LEU A 257 -10.18 -2.49 -16.01
C LEU A 257 -11.50 -3.18 -16.31
N ALA A 258 -11.68 -4.41 -15.81
CA ALA A 258 -12.90 -5.18 -16.00
C ALA A 258 -13.13 -6.18 -14.86
N VAL A 259 -14.40 -6.45 -14.60
CA VAL A 259 -14.89 -7.56 -13.78
C VAL A 259 -15.98 -8.23 -14.58
N GLY A 260 -15.83 -9.50 -14.91
CA GLY A 260 -16.76 -10.23 -15.78
C GLY A 260 -17.00 -11.67 -15.34
N ASP A 261 -17.89 -12.34 -16.01
CA ASP A 261 -18.07 -13.78 -15.86
C ASP A 261 -16.96 -14.52 -16.58
N ALA A 262 -16.50 -15.63 -16.00
CA ALA A 262 -15.59 -16.53 -16.68
C ALA A 262 -16.30 -17.16 -17.87
N VAL A 263 -15.70 -17.08 -19.06
CA VAL A 263 -16.22 -17.81 -20.23
C VAL A 263 -15.98 -19.30 -19.98
N PRO A 264 -17.03 -20.17 -19.99
CA PRO A 264 -16.83 -21.59 -19.89
C PRO A 264 -15.90 -22.07 -21.02
N PRO A 265 -14.98 -23.01 -20.78
CA PRO A 265 -14.23 -23.62 -21.87
C PRO A 265 -15.23 -24.19 -22.89
N GLU A 266 -15.10 -23.78 -24.16
CA GLU A 266 -15.89 -24.38 -25.23
C GLU A 266 -15.62 -25.89 -25.18
N LEU A 267 -16.67 -26.68 -25.00
CA LEU A 267 -16.63 -28.13 -25.09
C LEU A 267 -16.32 -28.49 -26.55
N GLY A 268 -15.01 -28.66 -26.85
CA GLY A 268 -14.54 -29.12 -28.12
C GLY A 268 -14.79 -30.64 -28.32
#